data_96b550d9d7d5125c29072f8023a76372
#
_entry.id   96b550d9d7d5125c29072f8023a76372
#
_cell.length_a   1.000
_cell.length_b   1.000
_cell.length_c   1.000
_cell.angle_alpha   90.00
_cell.angle_beta   90.00
_cell.angle_gamma   90.00
#
_symmetry.space_group_name_H-M   'P 1'
#
loop_
_entity.id
_entity.type
_entity.pdbx_description
1 polymer ?
#
loop_
_entity_poly.entity_id
_entity_poly.type
_entity_poly.pdbx_seq_one_letter_code
_entity_poly.pdbx_strand_id
1 'polypeptide(L)'
;MKIKEYLIDDYLLEPKEDTNLFFFIGPDAGLTDQRISVLSKSLNINFKNPFCFSRIEQNDLEKNPSKLLDESLTYSFGSDKKFVFLKIYTDNLSLNISKSIKELVARFPVKNTKIIISARNLSLTSPLVKYINENIFSNTFISYQ
;
A
#
# COMPACT_ATOMS: atom_id res chain seq x y z
N MET A 1 7.84 8.31 1.63
CA MET A 1 8.41 9.06 2.77
C MET A 1 7.90 8.48 4.08
N LYS A 2 8.79 8.25 5.01
CA LYS A 2 8.42 7.73 6.34
C LYS A 2 7.71 8.82 7.15
N ILE A 3 6.52 8.52 7.67
CA ILE A 3 5.76 9.44 8.53
C ILE A 3 6.19 9.19 9.97
N LYS A 4 6.52 10.25 10.70
CA LYS A 4 6.91 10.15 12.11
C LYS A 4 5.76 9.59 12.94
N GLU A 5 6.07 8.72 13.88
CA GLU A 5 5.06 7.98 14.64
C GLU A 5 4.00 8.88 15.28
N TYR A 6 4.41 9.98 15.89
CA TYR A 6 3.47 10.88 16.56
C TYR A 6 2.57 11.66 15.61
N LEU A 7 2.85 11.63 14.29
CA LEU A 7 2.03 12.28 13.27
C LEU A 7 1.11 11.32 12.53
N ILE A 8 1.25 10.01 12.75
CA ILE A 8 0.54 9.01 11.94
C ILE A 8 -0.97 9.15 12.09
N ASP A 9 -1.48 9.23 13.32
CA ASP A 9 -2.93 9.24 13.54
C ASP A 9 -3.59 10.46 12.89
N ASP A 10 -2.99 11.62 13.02
CA ASP A 10 -3.50 12.83 12.38
C ASP A 10 -3.43 12.74 10.86
N TYR A 11 -2.32 12.21 10.34
CA TYR A 11 -2.14 12.04 8.90
C TYR A 11 -3.22 11.13 8.29
N LEU A 12 -3.56 10.03 8.96
CA LEU A 12 -4.53 9.06 8.45
C LEU A 12 -5.95 9.61 8.40
N LEU A 13 -6.26 10.62 9.21
CA LEU A 13 -7.56 11.30 9.16
C LEU A 13 -7.68 12.22 7.94
N GLU A 14 -6.57 12.82 7.52
CA GLU A 14 -6.53 13.71 6.35
C GLU A 14 -5.29 13.39 5.50
N PRO A 15 -5.29 12.25 4.79
CA PRO A 15 -4.13 11.87 4.00
C PRO A 15 -3.94 12.82 2.81
N LYS A 16 -2.68 13.02 2.42
CA LYS A 16 -2.35 13.81 1.25
C LYS A 16 -3.01 13.23 0.01
N GLU A 17 -3.67 14.09 -0.76
CA GLU A 17 -4.44 13.66 -1.93
C GLU A 17 -3.55 13.05 -3.02
N ASP A 18 -2.32 13.52 -3.17
CA ASP A 18 -1.40 13.01 -4.18
C ASP A 18 -0.65 11.73 -3.79
N THR A 19 -0.86 11.22 -2.59
CA THR A 19 -0.25 9.97 -2.16
C THR A 19 -0.87 8.79 -2.91
N ASN A 20 -0.04 8.00 -3.59
CA ASN A 20 -0.47 6.78 -4.26
C ASN A 20 -0.32 5.54 -3.39
N LEU A 21 0.76 5.43 -2.63
CA LEU A 21 1.05 4.24 -1.83
C LEU A 21 1.07 4.57 -0.34
N PHE A 22 0.28 3.81 0.41
CA PHE A 22 0.28 3.80 1.88
C PHE A 22 0.90 2.48 2.33
N PHE A 23 2.12 2.53 2.83
CA PHE A 23 2.91 1.34 3.16
C PHE A 23 3.01 1.17 4.67
N PHE A 24 2.38 0.13 5.18
CA PHE A 24 2.34 -0.17 6.62
C PHE A 24 3.32 -1.30 6.94
N ILE A 25 4.27 -1.03 7.82
CA ILE A 25 5.28 -2.00 8.27
C ILE A 25 5.24 -2.08 9.79
N GLY A 26 5.45 -3.25 10.32
CA GLY A 26 5.66 -3.43 11.75
C GLY A 26 4.99 -4.67 12.33
N PRO A 27 5.52 -5.12 13.49
CA PRO A 27 5.06 -6.38 14.09
C PRO A 27 3.69 -6.29 14.78
N ASP A 28 3.23 -5.07 15.13
CA ASP A 28 1.93 -4.92 15.79
C ASP A 28 0.79 -4.96 14.78
N ALA A 29 0.29 -6.16 14.54
CA ALA A 29 -0.79 -6.39 13.57
C ALA A 29 -2.10 -5.69 13.96
N GLY A 30 -2.42 -5.66 15.25
CA GLY A 30 -3.63 -4.99 15.73
C GLY A 30 -3.60 -3.49 15.49
N LEU A 31 -2.47 -2.85 15.78
CA LEU A 31 -2.30 -1.42 15.53
C LEU A 31 -2.32 -1.12 14.03
N THR A 32 -1.66 -1.95 13.23
CA THR A 32 -1.67 -1.80 11.78
C THR A 32 -3.09 -1.89 11.22
N ASP A 33 -3.85 -2.90 11.63
CA ASP A 33 -5.23 -3.08 11.16
C ASP A 33 -6.12 -1.90 11.57
N GLN A 34 -5.95 -1.38 12.77
CA GLN A 34 -6.67 -0.21 13.24
C GLN A 34 -6.37 1.02 12.38
N ARG A 35 -5.08 1.25 12.10
CA ARG A 35 -4.64 2.37 11.26
C ARG A 35 -5.16 2.26 9.83
N ILE A 36 -5.14 1.05 9.25
CA ILE A 36 -5.70 0.82 7.93
C ILE A 36 -7.20 1.07 7.91
N SER A 37 -7.92 0.71 8.97
CA SER A 37 -9.34 0.98 9.09
C SER A 37 -9.62 2.49 9.10
N VAL A 38 -8.86 3.27 9.86
CA VAL A 38 -8.99 4.73 9.87
C VAL A 38 -8.75 5.32 8.49
N LEU A 39 -7.66 4.90 7.84
CA LEU A 39 -7.33 5.36 6.48
C LEU A 39 -8.43 5.01 5.48
N SER A 40 -8.95 3.78 5.56
CA SER A 40 -10.00 3.31 4.65
C SER A 40 -11.26 4.16 4.75
N LYS A 41 -11.63 4.57 5.96
CA LYS A 41 -12.75 5.48 6.16
C LYS A 41 -12.46 6.87 5.60
N SER A 42 -11.26 7.38 5.83
CA SER A 42 -10.84 8.69 5.31
C SER A 42 -10.87 8.74 3.79
N LEU A 43 -10.52 7.64 3.13
CA LEU A 43 -10.50 7.52 1.68
C LEU A 43 -11.86 7.15 1.08
N ASN A 44 -12.86 6.85 1.91
CA ASN A 44 -14.19 6.40 1.48
C ASN A 44 -14.14 5.16 0.58
N ILE A 45 -13.35 4.16 0.98
CA ILE A 45 -13.21 2.93 0.19
C ILE A 45 -14.49 2.11 0.24
N ASN A 46 -15.05 1.79 -0.92
CA ASN A 46 -16.18 0.88 -1.03
C ASN A 46 -15.66 -0.54 -1.30
N PHE A 47 -15.52 -1.33 -0.22
CA PHE A 47 -15.00 -2.70 -0.31
C PHE A 47 -15.91 -3.68 -1.04
N LYS A 48 -17.17 -3.32 -1.24
CA LYS A 48 -18.16 -4.18 -1.90
C LYS A 48 -18.20 -4.01 -3.42
N ASN A 49 -17.57 -2.96 -3.93
CA ASN A 49 -17.58 -2.70 -5.36
C ASN A 49 -16.33 -3.27 -6.02
N PRO A 50 -16.43 -4.39 -6.77
CA PRO A 50 -15.25 -5.02 -7.38
C PRO A 50 -14.61 -4.18 -8.49
N PHE A 51 -15.30 -3.18 -9.01
CA PHE A 51 -14.74 -2.27 -10.02
C PHE A 51 -13.84 -1.19 -9.38
N CYS A 52 -14.06 -0.89 -8.10
CA CYS A 52 -13.31 0.15 -7.39
C CYS A 52 -12.26 -0.42 -6.45
N PHE A 53 -12.45 -1.65 -5.97
CA PHE A 53 -11.58 -2.25 -4.96
C PHE A 53 -11.10 -3.62 -5.41
N SER A 54 -9.78 -3.84 -5.35
CA SER A 54 -9.15 -5.11 -5.63
C SER A 54 -8.26 -5.52 -4.46
N ARG A 55 -8.45 -6.73 -3.97
CA ARG A 55 -7.55 -7.34 -3.00
C ARG A 55 -6.66 -8.34 -3.72
N ILE A 56 -5.34 -8.18 -3.58
CA ILE A 56 -4.37 -9.09 -4.18
C ILE A 56 -3.79 -9.96 -3.08
N GLU A 57 -3.86 -11.27 -3.26
CA GLU A 57 -3.24 -12.21 -2.36
C GLU A 57 -1.75 -12.40 -2.71
N GLN A 58 -0.92 -12.55 -1.68
CA GLN A 58 0.52 -12.70 -1.88
C GLN A 58 0.86 -13.86 -2.80
N ASN A 59 0.18 -15.01 -2.63
CA ASN A 59 0.41 -16.19 -3.47
C ASN A 59 0.09 -15.95 -4.94
N ASP A 60 -0.96 -15.21 -5.21
CA ASP A 60 -1.33 -14.86 -6.59
C ASP A 60 -0.29 -13.96 -7.24
N LEU A 61 0.27 -13.03 -6.47
CA LEU A 61 1.31 -12.13 -6.96
C LEU A 61 2.62 -12.87 -7.21
N GLU A 62 2.93 -13.89 -6.40
CA GLU A 62 4.09 -14.76 -6.64
C GLU A 62 4.00 -15.48 -7.99
N LYS A 63 2.81 -15.96 -8.34
CA LYS A 63 2.57 -16.68 -9.59
C LYS A 63 2.46 -15.75 -10.79
N ASN A 64 1.94 -14.55 -10.56
CA ASN A 64 1.72 -13.55 -11.62
C ASN A 64 2.19 -12.18 -11.13
N PRO A 65 3.50 -11.89 -11.27
CA PRO A 65 4.06 -10.62 -10.74
C PRO A 65 3.49 -9.36 -11.39
N SER A 66 2.91 -9.44 -12.58
CA SER A 66 2.33 -8.28 -13.24
C SER A 66 0.97 -7.88 -12.67
N LYS A 67 0.35 -8.71 -11.83
CA LYS A 67 -1.00 -8.49 -11.33
C LYS A 67 -1.13 -7.20 -10.54
N LEU A 68 -0.14 -6.84 -9.71
CA LEU A 68 -0.19 -5.60 -8.92
C LEU A 68 -0.24 -4.37 -9.83
N LEU A 69 0.62 -4.30 -10.82
CA LEU A 69 0.65 -3.19 -11.76
C LEU A 69 -0.61 -3.14 -12.61
N ASP A 70 -1.05 -4.29 -13.13
CA ASP A 70 -2.24 -4.39 -13.98
C ASP A 70 -3.49 -3.92 -13.23
N GLU A 71 -3.71 -4.41 -12.01
CA GLU A 71 -4.85 -4.00 -11.19
C GLU A 71 -4.79 -2.52 -10.83
N SER A 72 -3.61 -2.02 -10.53
CA SER A 72 -3.43 -0.61 -10.12
C SER A 72 -3.64 0.36 -11.28
N LEU A 73 -3.38 -0.06 -12.51
CA LEU A 73 -3.53 0.78 -13.70
C LEU A 73 -4.88 0.60 -14.40
N THR A 74 -5.69 -0.36 -13.97
CA THR A 74 -7.02 -0.58 -14.54
C THR A 74 -7.98 0.48 -14.01
N TYR A 75 -8.71 1.14 -14.91
CA TYR A 75 -9.71 2.13 -14.51
C TYR A 75 -10.90 1.47 -13.82
N SER A 76 -11.37 2.10 -12.74
CA SER A 76 -12.61 1.66 -12.11
C SER A 76 -13.79 2.11 -12.94
N PHE A 77 -14.67 1.16 -13.27
CA PHE A 77 -15.84 1.43 -14.08
C PHE A 77 -16.91 2.12 -13.23
N GLY A 78 -17.32 3.31 -13.65
CA GLY A 78 -18.35 4.08 -12.92
C GLY A 78 -17.90 4.67 -11.60
N SER A 79 -16.61 4.73 -11.33
CA SER A 79 -16.06 5.30 -10.10
C SER A 79 -14.87 6.18 -10.42
N ASP A 80 -14.64 7.19 -9.57
CA ASP A 80 -13.52 8.13 -9.74
C ASP A 80 -12.19 7.61 -9.22
N LYS A 81 -12.21 6.57 -8.36
CA LYS A 81 -11.00 6.08 -7.70
C LYS A 81 -10.89 4.58 -7.71
N LYS A 82 -9.67 4.08 -7.84
CA LYS A 82 -9.32 2.67 -7.74
C LYS A 82 -8.51 2.46 -6.47
N PHE A 83 -8.89 1.43 -5.70
CA PHE A 83 -8.19 1.04 -4.48
C PHE A 83 -7.67 -0.38 -4.61
N VAL A 84 -6.39 -0.58 -4.26
CA VAL A 84 -5.75 -1.91 -4.30
C VAL A 84 -5.14 -2.19 -2.94
N PHE A 85 -5.39 -3.39 -2.42
CA PHE A 85 -4.87 -3.83 -1.13
C PHE A 85 -4.02 -5.07 -1.33
N LEU A 86 -2.77 -5.03 -0.85
CA LEU A 86 -1.87 -6.18 -0.82
C LEU A 86 -1.40 -6.41 0.61
N LYS A 87 -1.65 -7.60 1.14
CA LYS A 87 -1.17 -8.00 2.46
C LYS A 87 -0.05 -9.02 2.32
N ILE A 88 1.09 -8.73 2.93
CA ILE A 88 2.28 -9.58 2.87
C ILE A 88 2.46 -10.25 4.23
N TYR A 89 2.50 -11.57 4.23
CA TYR A 89 2.56 -12.39 5.44
C TYR A 89 3.96 -12.89 5.77
N THR A 90 4.86 -12.94 4.80
CA THR A 90 6.21 -13.47 4.98
C THR A 90 7.19 -12.40 5.42
N ASP A 91 8.21 -12.79 6.16
CA ASP A 91 9.25 -11.88 6.66
C ASP A 91 10.19 -11.42 5.55
N ASN A 92 10.46 -12.31 4.60
CA ASN A 92 11.32 -12.03 3.47
C ASN A 92 10.51 -12.00 2.19
N LEU A 93 10.69 -10.96 1.40
CA LEU A 93 10.01 -10.86 0.11
C LEU A 93 10.77 -11.64 -0.94
N SER A 94 10.04 -12.37 -1.78
CA SER A 94 10.59 -12.97 -2.98
C SER A 94 11.02 -11.88 -3.96
N LEU A 95 11.89 -12.25 -4.88
CA LEU A 95 12.30 -11.35 -5.96
C LEU A 95 11.10 -10.88 -6.78
N ASN A 96 10.14 -11.77 -7.04
CA ASN A 96 8.94 -11.45 -7.81
C ASN A 96 8.10 -10.35 -7.15
N ILE A 97 7.87 -10.44 -5.83
CA ILE A 97 7.08 -9.44 -5.12
C ILE A 97 7.83 -8.12 -5.03
N SER A 98 9.12 -8.15 -4.69
CA SER A 98 9.94 -6.93 -4.65
C SER A 98 9.94 -6.20 -5.99
N LYS A 99 10.11 -6.95 -7.07
CA LYS A 99 10.10 -6.40 -8.42
C LYS A 99 8.74 -5.80 -8.78
N SER A 100 7.65 -6.50 -8.43
CA SER A 100 6.29 -6.01 -8.68
C SER A 100 6.04 -4.67 -8.00
N ILE A 101 6.44 -4.54 -6.74
CA ILE A 101 6.26 -3.30 -6.00
C ILE A 101 7.12 -2.17 -6.59
N LYS A 102 8.37 -2.46 -6.92
CA LYS A 102 9.26 -1.47 -7.54
C LYS A 102 8.72 -0.96 -8.88
N GLU A 103 8.21 -1.86 -9.71
CA GLU A 103 7.62 -1.49 -11.00
C GLU A 103 6.42 -0.57 -10.83
N LEU A 104 5.57 -0.85 -9.83
CA LEU A 104 4.44 0.01 -9.53
C LEU A 104 4.90 1.40 -9.06
N VAL A 105 5.81 1.45 -8.09
CA VAL A 105 6.30 2.72 -7.54
C VAL A 105 6.98 3.58 -8.62
N ALA A 106 7.67 2.94 -9.56
CA ALA A 106 8.31 3.63 -10.69
C ALA A 106 7.31 4.33 -11.62
N ARG A 107 6.03 3.92 -11.58
CA ARG A 107 4.96 4.52 -12.39
C ARG A 107 4.27 5.70 -11.72
N PHE A 108 4.56 5.97 -10.44
CA PHE A 108 3.93 7.09 -9.73
C PHE A 108 4.39 8.45 -10.28
N PRO A 109 3.51 9.45 -10.34
CA PRO A 109 2.13 9.40 -9.87
C PRO A 109 1.18 8.69 -10.85
N VAL A 110 0.19 8.00 -10.29
CA VAL A 110 -0.92 7.42 -11.04
C VAL A 110 -2.20 8.09 -10.56
N LYS A 111 -2.93 8.69 -11.47
CA LYS A 111 -4.12 9.46 -11.11
C LYS A 111 -5.24 8.54 -10.61
N ASN A 112 -5.89 8.95 -9.54
CA ASN A 112 -7.08 8.28 -8.98
C ASN A 112 -6.85 6.84 -8.53
N THR A 113 -5.61 6.50 -8.19
CA THR A 113 -5.26 5.16 -7.69
C THR A 113 -4.61 5.27 -6.32
N LYS A 114 -5.13 4.52 -5.36
CA LYS A 114 -4.60 4.41 -4.01
C LYS A 114 -4.28 2.96 -3.70
N ILE A 115 -3.05 2.70 -3.27
CA ILE A 115 -2.59 1.35 -2.96
C ILE A 115 -2.23 1.28 -1.48
N ILE A 116 -2.72 0.25 -0.80
CA ILE A 116 -2.37 -0.04 0.58
C ILE A 116 -1.60 -1.35 0.60
N ILE A 117 -0.36 -1.32 1.09
CA ILE A 117 0.45 -2.52 1.28
C ILE A 117 0.75 -2.65 2.76
N SER A 118 0.45 -3.82 3.31
CA SER A 118 0.72 -4.16 4.71
C SER A 118 1.74 -5.29 4.77
N ALA A 119 2.83 -5.10 5.53
CA ALA A 119 3.88 -6.09 5.70
C ALA A 119 4.34 -6.11 7.16
N ARG A 120 4.43 -7.29 7.77
CA ARG A 120 4.71 -7.40 9.20
C ARG A 120 6.16 -7.11 9.59
N ASN A 121 7.09 -7.79 8.97
CA ASN A 121 8.46 -7.88 9.48
C ASN A 121 9.51 -7.55 8.42
N LEU A 122 9.22 -6.61 7.53
CA LEU A 122 10.24 -6.17 6.59
C LEU A 122 11.30 -5.33 7.30
N SER A 123 12.55 -5.56 6.93
CA SER A 123 13.65 -4.76 7.44
C SER A 123 13.56 -3.33 6.90
N LEU A 124 13.65 -2.35 7.82
CA LEU A 124 13.65 -0.94 7.45
C LEU A 124 14.88 -0.54 6.64
N THR A 125 15.92 -1.37 6.65
CA THR A 125 17.14 -1.13 5.89
C THR A 125 17.15 -1.84 4.55
N SER A 126 16.08 -2.58 4.21
CA SER A 126 16.03 -3.27 2.94
C SER A 126 16.01 -2.28 1.76
N PRO A 127 16.60 -2.66 0.62
CA PRO A 127 16.60 -1.77 -0.56
C PRO A 127 15.20 -1.39 -1.03
N LEU A 128 14.22 -2.30 -0.90
CA LEU A 128 12.84 -2.02 -1.29
C LEU A 128 12.23 -0.92 -0.41
N VAL A 129 12.40 -1.03 0.91
CA VAL A 129 11.86 -0.03 1.84
C VAL A 129 12.50 1.33 1.59
N LYS A 130 13.81 1.38 1.36
CA LYS A 130 14.51 2.62 1.02
C LYS A 130 13.98 3.22 -0.29
N TYR A 131 13.77 2.39 -1.28
CA TYR A 131 13.24 2.82 -2.57
C TYR A 131 11.85 3.45 -2.43
N ILE A 132 10.98 2.82 -1.64
CA ILE A 132 9.64 3.34 -1.37
C ILE A 132 9.73 4.67 -0.61
N ASN A 133 10.58 4.76 0.40
CA ASN A 133 10.72 5.96 1.22
C ASN A 133 11.25 7.18 0.45
N GLU A 134 12.01 6.96 -0.60
CA GLU A 134 12.52 8.03 -1.46
C GLU A 134 11.48 8.55 -2.43
N ASN A 135 10.38 7.84 -2.62
CA ASN A 135 9.33 8.26 -3.54
C ASN A 135 8.37 9.23 -2.84
N ILE A 136 8.14 10.40 -3.45
CA ILE A 136 7.32 11.45 -2.85
C ILE A 136 5.82 11.14 -2.87
N PHE A 137 5.39 10.16 -3.67
CA PHE A 137 3.99 9.73 -3.75
C PHE A 137 3.71 8.51 -2.88
N SER A 138 4.68 8.09 -2.07
CA SER A 138 4.58 6.96 -1.16
C SER A 138 4.81 7.42 0.27
N ASN A 139 3.97 6.94 1.20
CA ASN A 139 4.15 7.19 2.62
C ASN A 139 4.26 5.88 3.38
N THR A 140 5.20 5.82 4.31
CA THR A 140 5.47 4.63 5.12
C THR A 140 5.08 4.90 6.57
N PHE A 141 4.32 3.97 7.14
CA PHE A 141 3.83 4.01 8.51
C PHE A 141 4.35 2.80 9.26
N ILE A 142 5.07 3.02 10.37
CA ILE A 142 5.67 1.94 11.13
C ILE A 142 4.88 1.75 12.42
N SER A 143 4.41 0.51 12.66
CA SER A 143 3.69 0.13 13.87
C SER A 143 4.65 -0.60 14.80
N TYR A 144 5.13 0.09 15.82
CA TYR A 144 5.99 -0.48 16.84
C TYR A 144 5.18 -1.16 17.93
N GLN A 145 5.76 -2.19 18.52
CA GLN A 145 5.15 -2.80 19.71
C GLN A 145 5.31 -1.92 20.93
#